data_594029e4408be73efbed1745347e45fa
#
_entry.id   594029e4408be73efbed1745347e45fa
#
_cell.length_a   1.000
_cell.length_b   1.000
_cell.length_c   1.000
_cell.angle_alpha   90.00
_cell.angle_beta   90.00
_cell.angle_gamma   90.00
#
_symmetry.space_group_name_H-M   'P 1'
#
loop_
_entity.id
_entity.type
_entity.pdbx_description
1 polymer ?
#
loop_
_entity_poly.entity_id
_entity_poly.type
_entity_poly.pdbx_seq_one_letter_code
_entity_poly.pdbx_strand_id
1 'polypeptide(L)'
;FPYVHTDFLGSEPLTEVKDYKAEIRIDVDEVWADEISFHQDKAMLSATGGKAVEYMYRVVSPFNTVLYKTCPEKPEEWDIIGLFAQPLEENLCRVYAFMLVFDSQNTETDLIHFQQMIFFQDIIILENQLPVGVPLYDGAERSIKADKTQLQFRKWLKQKGLQFGTDQET
;
A
#
# COMPACT_ATOMS: atom_id res chain seq x y z
N PHE A 1 4.26 6.68 -3.89
CA PHE A 1 3.44 7.38 -2.88
C PHE A 1 3.41 8.88 -3.11
N PRO A 2 4.52 9.67 -3.04
CA PRO A 2 4.47 11.13 -3.15
C PRO A 2 3.84 11.66 -4.45
N TYR A 3 3.96 10.94 -5.53
CA TYR A 3 3.44 11.35 -6.84
C TYR A 3 1.96 11.00 -7.06
N VAL A 4 1.46 9.99 -6.37
CA VAL A 4 0.08 9.53 -6.51
C VAL A 4 -0.85 10.30 -5.57
N HIS A 5 -0.38 10.61 -4.36
CA HIS A 5 -1.21 11.18 -3.29
C HIS A 5 -0.88 12.65 -2.97
N THR A 6 -0.33 13.41 -3.89
CA THR A 6 0.07 14.82 -3.68
C THR A 6 -1.05 15.70 -3.15
N ASP A 7 -2.25 15.55 -3.70
CA ASP A 7 -3.38 16.44 -3.38
C ASP A 7 -3.95 16.22 -1.97
N PHE A 8 -3.81 15.00 -1.44
CA PHE A 8 -4.44 14.63 -0.17
C PHE A 8 -3.44 14.41 0.96
N LEU A 9 -2.30 13.81 0.66
CA LEU A 9 -1.29 13.50 1.68
C LEU A 9 -0.09 14.44 1.62
N GLY A 10 -0.04 15.25 0.59
CA GLY A 10 0.85 16.38 0.43
C GLY A 10 2.30 16.00 0.21
N SER A 11 2.99 16.82 -0.54
CA SER A 11 4.43 17.04 -0.45
C SER A 11 4.81 18.11 -1.46
N GLU A 12 4.98 19.34 -0.98
CA GLU A 12 5.59 20.37 -1.81
C GLU A 12 6.84 20.93 -1.10
N PRO A 13 7.99 20.88 -1.74
CA PRO A 13 8.33 20.18 -2.97
C PRO A 13 8.26 18.66 -2.80
N LEU A 14 7.94 17.92 -3.88
CA LEU A 14 7.90 16.45 -3.91
C LEU A 14 9.16 15.89 -3.27
N THR A 15 9.04 15.34 -2.07
CA THR A 15 10.17 14.75 -1.36
C THR A 15 10.42 13.36 -1.90
N GLU A 16 11.63 13.16 -2.44
CA GLU A 16 12.10 11.81 -2.71
C GLU A 16 12.19 11.05 -1.38
N VAL A 17 11.73 9.81 -1.37
CA VAL A 17 12.03 8.87 -0.29
C VAL A 17 13.51 8.49 -0.43
N LYS A 18 14.39 9.35 0.14
CA LYS A 18 15.85 9.28 -0.07
C LYS A 18 16.47 8.01 0.52
N ASP A 19 15.95 7.58 1.64
CA ASP A 19 16.50 6.46 2.41
C ASP A 19 15.42 5.40 2.67
N TYR A 20 14.89 4.82 1.57
CA TYR A 20 13.98 3.69 1.70
C TYR A 20 14.72 2.51 2.34
N LYS A 21 14.48 2.33 3.62
CA LYS A 21 14.89 1.17 4.38
C LYS A 21 13.62 0.35 4.62
N ALA A 22 13.59 -0.86 4.10
CA ALA A 22 12.57 -1.82 4.43
C ALA A 22 13.25 -3.15 4.72
N GLU A 23 12.96 -3.74 5.84
CA GLU A 23 13.23 -5.13 6.11
C GLU A 23 12.07 -5.96 5.58
N ILE A 24 12.37 -6.84 4.61
CA ILE A 24 11.35 -7.68 4.00
C ILE A 24 11.62 -9.10 4.43
N ARG A 25 10.63 -9.71 5.07
CA ARG A 25 10.69 -11.09 5.54
C ARG A 25 9.50 -11.89 5.06
N ILE A 26 9.69 -13.18 4.88
CA ILE A 26 8.62 -14.16 4.76
C ILE A 26 8.54 -14.86 6.11
N ASP A 27 7.39 -14.77 6.74
CA ASP A 27 7.11 -15.44 8.00
C ASP A 27 5.95 -16.43 7.79
N VAL A 28 6.26 -17.72 7.91
CA VAL A 28 5.37 -18.83 7.61
C VAL A 28 4.84 -18.71 6.17
N ASP A 29 3.67 -18.11 6.01
CA ASP A 29 2.94 -17.96 4.75
C ASP A 29 2.60 -16.50 4.42
N GLU A 30 3.22 -15.55 5.05
CA GLU A 30 2.95 -14.11 4.91
C GLU A 30 4.19 -13.35 4.45
N VAL A 31 3.98 -12.25 3.74
CA VAL A 31 5.04 -11.31 3.39
C VAL A 31 4.90 -10.08 4.27
N TRP A 32 5.99 -9.70 4.91
CA TRP A 32 6.07 -8.52 5.75
C TRP A 32 7.11 -7.54 5.20
N ALA A 33 6.82 -6.26 5.30
CA ALA A 33 7.77 -5.19 5.03
C ALA A 33 7.73 -4.22 6.20
N ASP A 34 8.76 -4.30 7.03
CA ASP A 34 8.92 -3.55 8.27
C ASP A 34 9.85 -2.35 8.07
N GLU A 35 9.98 -1.50 9.08
CA GLU A 35 10.94 -0.38 9.18
C GLU A 35 10.85 0.66 8.06
N ILE A 36 9.67 0.84 7.46
CA ILE A 36 9.45 1.87 6.45
C ILE A 36 9.14 3.17 7.17
N SER A 37 10.07 4.13 7.12
CA SER A 37 9.89 5.44 7.73
C SER A 37 10.08 6.54 6.71
N PHE A 38 9.20 7.55 6.72
CA PHE A 38 9.32 8.73 5.89
C PHE A 38 8.56 9.92 6.49
N HIS A 39 8.86 11.12 6.00
CA HIS A 39 8.11 12.31 6.35
C HIS A 39 6.85 12.39 5.48
N GLN A 40 5.70 12.54 6.11
CA GLN A 40 4.41 12.73 5.44
C GLN A 40 3.86 14.10 5.81
N ASP A 41 3.67 14.97 4.82
CA ASP A 41 3.26 16.36 5.05
C ASP A 41 1.84 16.46 5.63
N LYS A 42 0.97 15.52 5.26
CA LYS A 42 -0.37 15.39 5.83
C LYS A 42 -0.63 13.94 6.25
N ALA A 43 -0.33 13.64 7.50
CA ALA A 43 -0.43 12.28 8.04
C ALA A 43 -1.87 11.86 8.41
N MET A 44 -2.80 12.81 8.53
CA MET A 44 -4.24 12.56 8.81
C MET A 44 -5.08 13.70 8.23
N LEU A 45 -6.39 13.53 8.16
CA LEU A 45 -7.32 14.50 7.54
C LEU A 45 -7.20 15.91 8.14
N SER A 46 -7.13 16.01 9.46
CA SER A 46 -7.03 17.29 10.21
C SER A 46 -5.59 17.79 10.40
N ALA A 47 -4.58 17.12 9.81
CA ALA A 47 -3.19 17.54 10.01
C ALA A 47 -2.92 18.94 9.44
N THR A 48 -2.29 19.78 10.26
CA THR A 48 -1.84 21.14 9.91
C THR A 48 -0.34 21.22 9.63
N GLY A 49 0.38 20.09 9.73
CA GLY A 49 1.82 19.98 9.47
C GLY A 49 2.27 18.55 9.32
N GLY A 50 3.46 18.38 8.73
CA GLY A 50 4.04 17.07 8.48
C GLY A 50 4.58 16.39 9.74
N LYS A 51 4.62 15.07 9.68
CA LYS A 51 5.19 14.21 10.73
C LYS A 51 6.03 13.10 10.11
N ALA A 52 7.01 12.61 10.87
CA ALA A 52 7.60 11.32 10.59
C ALA A 52 6.57 10.23 10.90
N VAL A 53 6.39 9.31 9.98
CA VAL A 53 5.49 8.18 10.12
C VAL A 53 6.25 6.89 9.83
N GLU A 54 5.88 5.84 10.51
CA GLU A 54 6.37 4.49 10.27
C GLU A 54 5.23 3.66 9.67
N TYR A 55 5.58 2.87 8.69
CA TYR A 55 4.68 1.95 8.00
C TYR A 55 5.21 0.53 8.11
N MET A 56 4.28 -0.39 8.28
CA MET A 56 4.53 -1.82 8.19
C MET A 56 3.45 -2.44 7.31
N TYR A 57 3.86 -3.10 6.24
CA TYR A 57 2.94 -3.83 5.37
C TYR A 57 2.95 -5.31 5.70
N ARG A 58 1.77 -5.90 5.70
CA ARG A 58 1.55 -7.34 5.89
C ARG A 58 0.67 -7.87 4.77
N VAL A 59 1.18 -8.78 3.98
CA VAL A 59 0.42 -9.54 2.99
C VAL A 59 0.05 -10.88 3.61
N VAL A 60 -1.21 -11.00 4.02
CA VAL A 60 -1.75 -12.15 4.73
C VAL A 60 -2.07 -13.30 3.78
N SER A 61 -2.48 -12.97 2.57
CA SER A 61 -2.77 -13.91 1.49
C SER A 61 -2.61 -13.20 0.14
N PRO A 62 -2.62 -13.90 -0.99
CA PRO A 62 -2.45 -13.29 -2.32
C PRO A 62 -3.36 -12.10 -2.61
N PHE A 63 -4.53 -12.04 -1.96
CA PHE A 63 -5.55 -11.04 -2.21
C PHE A 63 -5.84 -10.14 -1.01
N ASN A 64 -5.08 -10.28 0.08
CA ASN A 64 -5.35 -9.56 1.31
C ASN A 64 -4.08 -8.92 1.87
N THR A 65 -4.18 -7.62 2.12
CA THR A 65 -3.07 -6.86 2.69
C THR A 65 -3.54 -5.96 3.81
N VAL A 66 -2.66 -5.74 4.76
CA VAL A 66 -2.87 -4.86 5.91
C VAL A 66 -1.69 -3.90 6.01
N LEU A 67 -1.99 -2.63 6.13
CA LEU A 67 -1.04 -1.57 6.46
C LEU A 67 -1.23 -1.20 7.93
N TYR A 68 -0.14 -1.18 8.66
CA TYR A 68 -0.01 -0.55 9.96
C TYR A 68 0.73 0.76 9.78
N LYS A 69 0.18 1.83 10.30
CA LYS A 69 0.75 3.18 10.23
C LYS A 69 0.77 3.77 11.63
N THR A 70 1.86 4.41 12.04
CA THR A 70 1.91 5.15 13.29
C THR A 70 0.74 6.11 13.39
N CYS A 71 -0.04 6.02 14.47
CA CYS A 71 -1.15 6.93 14.69
C CYS A 71 -0.64 8.35 14.99
N PRO A 72 -1.05 9.39 14.23
CA PRO A 72 -0.57 10.75 14.48
C PRO A 72 -1.01 11.36 15.82
N GLU A 73 -2.15 10.93 16.37
CA GLU A 73 -2.64 11.40 17.67
C GLU A 73 -2.08 10.59 18.84
N LYS A 74 -1.73 9.32 18.61
CA LYS A 74 -1.22 8.39 19.62
C LYS A 74 0.00 7.65 19.06
N PRO A 75 1.20 8.21 19.12
CA PRO A 75 2.40 7.63 18.49
C PRO A 75 2.79 6.23 18.97
N GLU A 76 2.27 5.81 20.13
CA GLU A 76 2.43 4.46 20.68
C GLU A 76 1.43 3.43 20.14
N GLU A 77 0.46 3.87 19.34
CA GLU A 77 -0.58 3.05 18.74
C GLU A 77 -0.45 3.01 17.22
N TRP A 78 -1.15 2.06 16.61
CA TRP A 78 -1.16 1.90 15.15
C TRP A 78 -2.55 2.15 14.59
N ASP A 79 -2.62 2.99 13.57
CA ASP A 79 -3.74 2.98 12.65
C ASP A 79 -3.60 1.76 11.72
N ILE A 80 -4.71 1.07 11.47
CA ILE A 80 -4.72 -0.14 10.65
C ILE A 80 -5.64 0.10 9.45
N ILE A 81 -5.12 -0.14 8.25
CA ILE A 81 -5.87 -0.07 7.01
C ILE A 81 -5.72 -1.40 6.30
N GLY A 82 -6.83 -2.07 6.01
CA GLY A 82 -6.80 -3.33 5.30
C GLY A 82 -7.55 -3.28 3.98
N LEU A 83 -7.04 -4.03 3.00
CA LEU A 83 -7.65 -4.24 1.70
C LEU A 83 -7.83 -5.73 1.46
N PHE A 84 -9.06 -6.13 1.18
CA PHE A 84 -9.43 -7.48 0.79
C PHE A 84 -9.95 -7.47 -0.64
N ALA A 85 -9.21 -8.07 -1.55
CA ALA A 85 -9.61 -8.20 -2.95
C ALA A 85 -10.30 -9.56 -3.16
N GLN A 86 -11.54 -9.52 -3.57
CA GLN A 86 -12.30 -10.69 -3.98
C GLN A 86 -12.21 -10.82 -5.49
N PRO A 87 -11.54 -11.84 -6.04
CA PRO A 87 -11.57 -12.13 -7.45
C PRO A 87 -13.02 -12.44 -7.91
N LEU A 88 -13.46 -11.80 -8.97
CA LEU A 88 -14.76 -12.05 -9.59
C LEU A 88 -14.61 -12.71 -10.96
N GLU A 89 -13.68 -12.19 -11.77
CA GLU A 89 -13.30 -12.68 -13.09
C GLU A 89 -11.79 -12.50 -13.26
N GLU A 90 -11.22 -12.97 -14.34
CA GLU A 90 -9.77 -12.94 -14.58
C GLU A 90 -9.17 -11.53 -14.45
N ASN A 91 -9.89 -10.51 -14.93
CA ASN A 91 -9.44 -9.10 -14.91
C ASN A 91 -10.38 -8.22 -14.08
N LEU A 92 -11.14 -8.80 -13.16
CA LEU A 92 -12.08 -8.07 -12.33
C LEU A 92 -12.05 -8.56 -10.90
N CYS A 93 -11.86 -7.64 -9.98
CA CYS A 93 -11.99 -7.91 -8.55
C CYS A 93 -12.86 -6.86 -7.87
N ARG A 94 -13.39 -7.22 -6.72
CA ARG A 94 -14.05 -6.31 -5.80
C ARG A 94 -13.17 -6.11 -4.58
N VAL A 95 -12.90 -4.87 -4.24
CA VAL A 95 -12.07 -4.53 -3.08
C VAL A 95 -12.96 -4.08 -1.93
N TYR A 96 -12.71 -4.65 -0.77
CA TYR A 96 -13.29 -4.25 0.51
C TYR A 96 -12.18 -3.62 1.34
N ALA A 97 -12.35 -2.35 1.68
CA ALA A 97 -11.45 -1.64 2.57
C ALA A 97 -12.03 -1.55 3.97
N PHE A 98 -11.18 -1.66 4.98
CA PHE A 98 -11.53 -1.35 6.36
C PHE A 98 -10.46 -0.49 7.01
N MET A 99 -10.86 0.25 8.03
CA MET A 99 -9.94 1.08 8.82
C MET A 99 -10.24 0.92 10.30
N LEU A 100 -9.17 0.88 11.08
CA LEU A 100 -9.19 1.05 12.53
C LEU A 100 -8.22 2.20 12.82
N VAL A 101 -8.75 3.38 13.07
CA VAL A 101 -7.96 4.61 13.22
C VAL A 101 -8.37 5.36 14.47
N PHE A 102 -7.42 6.06 15.08
CA PHE A 102 -7.68 6.99 16.16
C PHE A 102 -7.77 8.39 15.57
N ASP A 103 -8.94 8.97 15.62
CA ASP A 103 -9.18 10.36 15.20
C ASP A 103 -10.23 10.98 16.12
N SER A 104 -9.85 12.00 16.85
CA SER A 104 -10.71 12.68 17.82
C SER A 104 -11.44 13.89 17.23
N GLN A 105 -11.13 14.27 15.98
CA GLN A 105 -11.56 15.54 15.39
C GLN A 105 -12.56 15.37 14.26
N ASN A 106 -12.50 14.26 13.55
CA ASN A 106 -13.32 14.02 12.36
C ASN A 106 -14.43 13.01 12.63
N THR A 107 -15.51 13.12 11.86
CA THR A 107 -16.57 12.11 11.91
C THR A 107 -16.18 10.88 11.11
N GLU A 108 -16.83 9.74 11.39
CA GLU A 108 -16.65 8.51 10.61
C GLU A 108 -16.89 8.75 9.10
N THR A 109 -17.90 9.54 8.76
CA THR A 109 -18.19 9.89 7.37
C THR A 109 -17.05 10.66 6.71
N ASP A 110 -16.45 11.62 7.41
CA ASP A 110 -15.30 12.39 6.90
C ASP A 110 -14.10 11.49 6.64
N LEU A 111 -13.83 10.56 7.55
CA LEU A 111 -12.73 9.58 7.43
C LEU A 111 -12.97 8.61 6.27
N ILE A 112 -14.19 8.12 6.09
CA ILE A 112 -14.56 7.27 4.95
C ILE A 112 -14.34 8.01 3.63
N HIS A 113 -14.84 9.22 3.51
CA HIS A 113 -14.67 10.03 2.29
C HIS A 113 -13.20 10.32 2.01
N PHE A 114 -12.43 10.68 3.03
CA PHE A 114 -11.00 10.93 2.89
C PHE A 114 -10.25 9.68 2.38
N GLN A 115 -10.52 8.54 2.97
CA GLN A 115 -9.90 7.29 2.55
C GLN A 115 -10.33 6.86 1.14
N GLN A 116 -11.59 7.06 0.77
CA GLN A 116 -12.07 6.80 -0.58
C GLN A 116 -11.36 7.67 -1.61
N MET A 117 -11.13 8.95 -1.32
CA MET A 117 -10.41 9.84 -2.22
C MET A 117 -8.96 9.41 -2.43
N ILE A 118 -8.29 8.95 -1.37
CA ILE A 118 -6.93 8.40 -1.47
C ILE A 118 -6.96 7.14 -2.35
N PHE A 119 -7.87 6.23 -2.10
CA PHE A 119 -7.98 4.99 -2.84
C PHE A 119 -8.33 5.20 -4.33
N PHE A 120 -9.15 6.20 -4.66
CA PHE A 120 -9.43 6.55 -6.05
C PHE A 120 -8.19 7.02 -6.81
N GLN A 121 -7.24 7.65 -6.16
CA GLN A 121 -5.96 7.99 -6.80
C GLN A 121 -5.17 6.73 -7.18
N ASP A 122 -5.20 5.70 -6.34
CA ASP A 122 -4.57 4.41 -6.65
C ASP A 122 -5.28 3.69 -7.80
N ILE A 123 -6.61 3.69 -7.84
CA ILE A 123 -7.41 3.02 -8.89
C ILE A 123 -7.02 3.53 -10.27
N ILE A 124 -6.86 4.84 -10.45
CA ILE A 124 -6.48 5.44 -11.73
C ILE A 124 -5.15 4.85 -12.23
N ILE A 125 -4.21 4.62 -11.34
CA ILE A 125 -2.92 4.02 -11.70
C ILE A 125 -3.08 2.53 -11.99
N LEU A 126 -3.78 1.81 -11.12
CA LEU A 126 -3.93 0.35 -11.22
C LEU A 126 -4.67 -0.08 -12.50
N GLU A 127 -5.73 0.63 -12.87
CA GLU A 127 -6.52 0.32 -14.07
C GLU A 127 -5.81 0.66 -15.38
N ASN A 128 -4.72 1.41 -15.33
CA ASN A 128 -3.93 1.80 -16.50
C ASN A 128 -2.56 1.12 -16.56
N GLN A 129 -2.28 0.15 -15.71
CA GLN A 129 -1.02 -0.60 -15.78
C GLN A 129 -1.01 -1.66 -16.88
N LEU A 130 0.14 -1.85 -17.49
CA LEU A 130 0.42 -2.91 -18.46
C LEU A 130 1.69 -3.66 -18.03
N PRO A 131 1.68 -5.01 -18.05
CA PRO A 131 0.54 -5.88 -18.39
C PRO A 131 -0.58 -5.79 -17.35
N VAL A 132 -1.79 -6.22 -17.73
CA VAL A 132 -2.96 -6.21 -16.83
C VAL A 132 -2.80 -7.20 -15.68
N GLY A 133 -2.28 -8.40 -15.97
CA GLY A 133 -1.93 -9.39 -14.96
C GLY A 133 -0.63 -9.02 -14.24
N VAL A 134 -0.49 -9.46 -12.99
CA VAL A 134 0.76 -9.27 -12.23
C VAL A 134 1.88 -10.10 -12.87
N PRO A 135 2.92 -9.48 -13.45
CA PRO A 135 3.98 -10.23 -14.10
C PRO A 135 4.84 -10.98 -13.09
N LEU A 136 4.98 -12.29 -13.28
CA LEU A 136 5.79 -13.18 -12.44
C LEU A 136 7.12 -13.58 -13.10
N TYR A 137 7.53 -12.92 -14.19
CA TYR A 137 8.77 -13.17 -14.89
C TYR A 137 9.72 -11.97 -14.82
N ASP A 138 11.01 -12.23 -14.98
CA ASP A 138 12.03 -11.21 -14.89
C ASP A 138 12.02 -10.31 -16.14
N GLY A 139 12.27 -9.04 -15.95
CA GLY A 139 12.41 -8.07 -17.04
C GLY A 139 11.11 -7.44 -17.55
N ALA A 140 9.95 -7.84 -17.03
CA ALA A 140 8.67 -7.20 -17.37
C ALA A 140 8.63 -5.73 -16.96
N GLU A 141 9.30 -5.38 -15.89
CA GLU A 141 9.34 -4.03 -15.33
C GLU A 141 10.75 -3.64 -14.89
N ARG A 142 10.97 -2.33 -14.78
CA ARG A 142 12.23 -1.78 -14.22
C ARG A 142 12.00 -1.43 -12.76
N SER A 143 12.58 -2.21 -11.87
CA SER A 143 12.45 -2.02 -10.43
C SER A 143 13.50 -1.06 -9.88
N ILE A 144 13.09 -0.26 -8.90
CA ILE A 144 13.93 0.61 -8.09
C ILE A 144 14.04 0.10 -6.65
N LYS A 145 14.81 0.78 -5.80
CA LYS A 145 14.99 0.35 -4.40
C LYS A 145 13.68 0.28 -3.61
N ALA A 146 12.71 1.15 -3.94
CA ALA A 146 11.40 1.18 -3.29
C ALA A 146 10.51 -0.04 -3.62
N ASP A 147 10.83 -0.78 -4.69
CA ASP A 147 10.03 -1.92 -5.15
C ASP A 147 10.39 -3.26 -4.48
N LYS A 148 11.26 -3.24 -3.47
CA LYS A 148 11.70 -4.47 -2.78
C LYS A 148 10.53 -5.32 -2.29
N THR A 149 9.50 -4.69 -1.71
CA THR A 149 8.31 -5.38 -1.20
C THR A 149 7.55 -6.05 -2.33
N GLN A 150 7.33 -5.34 -3.43
CA GLN A 150 6.67 -5.84 -4.62
C GLN A 150 7.43 -7.04 -5.23
N LEU A 151 8.75 -6.94 -5.36
CA LEU A 151 9.58 -8.03 -5.87
C LEU A 151 9.50 -9.28 -5.00
N GLN A 152 9.51 -9.10 -3.68
CA GLN A 152 9.39 -10.22 -2.76
C GLN A 152 7.98 -10.83 -2.79
N PHE A 153 6.94 -10.00 -2.90
CA PHE A 153 5.57 -10.45 -3.07
C PHE A 153 5.40 -11.31 -4.33
N ARG A 154 5.96 -10.90 -5.48
CA ARG A 154 5.91 -11.69 -6.72
C ARG A 154 6.63 -13.01 -6.60
N LYS A 155 7.81 -13.05 -5.97
CA LYS A 155 8.51 -14.30 -5.68
C LYS A 155 7.67 -15.25 -4.83
N TRP A 156 7.01 -14.70 -3.83
CA TRP A 156 6.11 -15.47 -2.96
C TRP A 156 4.87 -15.98 -3.71
N LEU A 157 4.24 -15.16 -4.57
CA LEU A 157 3.15 -15.62 -5.45
C LEU A 157 3.59 -16.78 -6.36
N LYS A 158 4.77 -16.66 -6.96
CA LYS A 158 5.35 -17.72 -7.79
C LYS A 158 5.59 -19.00 -7.00
N GLN A 159 6.11 -18.91 -5.79
CA GLN A 159 6.30 -20.06 -4.89
C GLN A 159 4.97 -20.71 -4.49
N LYS A 160 3.90 -19.93 -4.34
CA LYS A 160 2.54 -20.42 -4.08
C LYS A 160 1.88 -21.06 -5.30
N GLY A 161 2.46 -20.91 -6.48
CA GLY A 161 1.90 -21.42 -7.73
C GLY A 161 0.63 -20.71 -8.18
N LEU A 162 0.45 -19.43 -7.77
CA LEU A 162 -0.71 -18.66 -8.19
C LEU A 162 -0.60 -18.35 -9.68
N GLN A 163 -1.68 -18.68 -10.42
CA GLN A 163 -1.80 -18.40 -11.86
C GLN A 163 -2.89 -17.36 -12.14
N PHE A 164 -3.95 -17.35 -11.35
CA PHE A 164 -5.07 -16.43 -11.53
C PHE A 164 -4.64 -14.97 -11.30
N GLY A 165 -4.95 -14.10 -12.28
CA GLY A 165 -4.59 -12.69 -12.21
C GLY A 165 -3.09 -12.41 -12.37
N THR A 166 -2.31 -13.40 -12.80
CA THR A 166 -0.86 -13.25 -13.03
C THR A 166 -0.53 -13.43 -14.51
N ASP A 167 0.53 -12.75 -14.93
CA ASP A 167 1.10 -12.89 -16.26
C ASP A 167 2.35 -13.76 -16.17
N GLN A 168 2.39 -14.82 -16.97
CA GLN A 168 3.48 -15.77 -17.04
C GLN A 168 4.26 -15.52 -18.32
N GLU A 169 5.57 -15.70 -18.28
CA GLU A 169 6.38 -15.70 -19.50
C GLU A 169 5.90 -16.83 -20.42
N THR A 170 5.44 -16.49 -21.63
CA THR A 170 5.03 -17.43 -22.67
C THR A 170 6.21 -17.95 -23.47
#